data_a8d16b369f1c65c3e663c6f4a7d248cd
#
_entry.id   a8d16b369f1c65c3e663c6f4a7d248cd
#
_cell.length_a   1.000
_cell.length_b   1.000
_cell.length_c   1.000
_cell.angle_alpha   90.00
_cell.angle_beta   90.00
_cell.angle_gamma   90.00
#
_symmetry.space_group_name_H-M   'P 1'
#
loop_
_entity.id
_entity.type
_entity.pdbx_description
1 polymer ?
#
loop_
_entity_poly.entity_id
_entity_poly.type
_entity_poly.pdbx_seq_one_letter_code
_entity_poly.pdbx_strand_id
1 'polypeptide(L)'
;MNRVRRLWAYISSGLVGFFYHFGYEEPIDWSKTYIICPNHTSNLDIAAMCIMVKSDYSFIGKEALKDGLVTGLFFQTVDIPVNRDSKMSSYRAFKMAGERLQNGTSVIIFPEGKIGGEYPPMLHEFKNGPFKLAIDLKIPIIPVSSSNTWKMLWDDGTKYGTRPGICNFYVHKPIDTTNLTDADALRDEVYDIISKKIAGVIKAAEIV
;
A
#
# COMPACT_ATOMS: atom_id res chain seq x y z
N MET A 1 17.58 4.88 -5.42
CA MET A 1 16.79 5.52 -4.33
C MET A 1 16.07 4.49 -3.45
N ASN A 2 15.37 3.50 -4.01
CA ASN A 2 14.58 2.52 -3.24
C ASN A 2 15.40 1.61 -2.30
N ARG A 3 16.67 1.29 -2.62
CA ARG A 3 17.55 0.57 -1.69
C ARG A 3 17.83 1.34 -0.40
N VAL A 4 18.06 2.67 -0.51
CA VAL A 4 18.28 3.55 0.66
C VAL A 4 17.02 3.63 1.50
N ARG A 5 15.84 3.80 0.84
CA ARG A 5 14.54 3.84 1.53
C ARG A 5 14.26 2.53 2.29
N ARG A 6 14.58 1.37 1.68
CA ARG A 6 14.42 0.07 2.34
C ARG A 6 15.32 -0.06 3.56
N LEU A 7 16.60 0.31 3.44
CA LEU A 7 17.53 0.28 4.56
C LEU A 7 17.06 1.21 5.68
N TRP A 8 16.63 2.42 5.34
CA TRP A 8 16.06 3.37 6.30
C TRP A 8 14.82 2.81 7.00
N ALA A 9 13.89 2.18 6.27
CA ALA A 9 12.70 1.56 6.83
C ALA A 9 13.05 0.42 7.81
N TYR A 10 14.03 -0.43 7.50
CA TYR A 10 14.51 -1.47 8.41
C TYR A 10 15.11 -0.89 9.69
N ILE A 11 16.04 0.07 9.55
CA ILE A 11 16.74 0.64 10.69
C ILE A 11 15.78 1.41 11.59
N SER A 12 14.98 2.33 11.02
CA SER A 12 14.07 3.17 11.80
C SER A 12 12.99 2.35 12.51
N SER A 13 12.43 1.34 11.85
CA SER A 13 11.46 0.46 12.48
C SER A 13 12.07 -0.43 13.56
N GLY A 14 13.24 -1.02 13.29
CA GLY A 14 13.92 -1.90 14.24
C GLY A 14 14.37 -1.18 15.52
N LEU A 15 14.81 0.07 15.40
CA LEU A 15 15.21 0.88 16.58
C LEU A 15 14.06 1.15 17.56
N VAL A 16 12.81 1.21 17.04
CA VAL A 16 11.63 1.40 17.90
C VAL A 16 10.86 0.10 18.17
N GLY A 17 11.42 -1.05 17.76
CA GLY A 17 10.89 -2.38 18.06
C GLY A 17 9.78 -2.86 17.13
N PHE A 18 9.65 -2.32 15.93
CA PHE A 18 8.72 -2.83 14.91
C PHE A 18 9.44 -3.80 13.97
N PHE A 19 8.89 -5.00 13.84
CA PHE A 19 9.38 -6.04 12.95
C PHE A 19 8.28 -6.41 11.97
N TYR A 20 8.64 -6.87 10.76
CA TYR A 20 7.69 -7.18 9.70
C TYR A 20 7.78 -8.64 9.31
N HIS A 21 6.63 -9.32 9.29
CA HIS A 21 6.48 -10.67 8.78
C HIS A 21 5.58 -10.64 7.54
N PHE A 22 6.06 -11.23 6.44
CA PHE A 22 5.34 -11.32 5.17
C PHE A 22 5.05 -12.78 4.84
N GLY A 23 3.78 -13.17 4.89
CA GLY A 23 3.29 -14.39 4.28
C GLY A 23 2.98 -14.14 2.81
N TYR A 24 3.34 -15.07 1.94
CA TYR A 24 3.07 -14.98 0.50
C TYR A 24 2.17 -16.14 0.08
N GLU A 25 1.17 -15.85 -0.75
CA GLU A 25 0.32 -16.89 -1.36
C GLU A 25 1.14 -17.68 -2.39
N GLU A 26 1.96 -16.97 -3.17
CA GLU A 26 2.95 -17.54 -4.09
C GLU A 26 4.18 -16.62 -4.21
N PRO A 27 5.32 -17.12 -4.70
CA PRO A 27 6.49 -16.28 -4.96
C PRO A 27 6.19 -15.18 -5.97
N ILE A 28 6.57 -13.94 -5.68
CA ILE A 28 6.39 -12.81 -6.59
C ILE A 28 7.62 -12.65 -7.49
N ASP A 29 7.38 -12.61 -8.78
CA ASP A 29 8.40 -12.29 -9.79
C ASP A 29 8.65 -10.78 -9.85
N TRP A 30 9.60 -10.30 -9.04
CA TRP A 30 9.94 -8.88 -8.96
C TRP A 30 10.67 -8.31 -10.19
N SER A 31 10.87 -9.09 -11.25
CA SER A 31 11.31 -8.57 -12.54
C SER A 31 10.19 -7.88 -13.33
N LYS A 32 8.95 -8.17 -12.98
CA LYS A 32 7.74 -7.58 -13.57
C LYS A 32 7.31 -6.29 -12.86
N THR A 33 6.51 -5.50 -13.55
CA THR A 33 5.91 -4.27 -13.03
C THR A 33 4.52 -4.55 -12.50
N TYR A 34 4.18 -3.96 -11.35
CA TYR A 34 2.91 -4.19 -10.65
C TYR A 34 2.27 -2.91 -10.15
N ILE A 35 0.96 -2.91 -10.05
CA ILE A 35 0.23 -2.02 -9.14
C ILE A 35 0.02 -2.79 -7.83
N ILE A 36 0.55 -2.26 -6.72
CA ILE A 36 0.47 -2.91 -5.42
C ILE A 36 -0.59 -2.18 -4.60
N CYS A 37 -1.62 -2.91 -4.18
CA CYS A 37 -2.81 -2.37 -3.50
C CYS A 37 -2.91 -2.92 -2.07
N PRO A 38 -2.26 -2.31 -1.07
CA PRO A 38 -2.44 -2.65 0.34
C PRO A 38 -3.64 -1.90 0.94
N ASN A 39 -4.31 -2.50 1.97
CA ASN A 39 -5.15 -1.72 2.87
C ASN A 39 -4.31 -0.83 3.79
N HIS A 40 -4.92 0.19 4.41
CA HIS A 40 -4.18 1.24 5.11
C HIS A 40 -4.76 1.55 6.48
N THR A 41 -4.06 1.14 7.53
CA THR A 41 -4.48 1.32 8.93
C THR A 41 -3.42 1.97 9.82
N SER A 42 -2.19 2.15 9.28
CA SER A 42 -1.03 2.62 10.03
C SER A 42 0.03 3.24 9.12
N ASN A 43 0.78 4.20 9.62
CA ASN A 43 2.01 4.66 8.94
C ASN A 43 3.08 3.56 8.81
N LEU A 44 3.00 2.49 9.61
CA LEU A 44 3.85 1.31 9.48
C LEU A 44 3.63 0.56 8.16
N ASP A 45 2.45 0.68 7.54
CA ASP A 45 2.15 0.07 6.25
C ASP A 45 3.07 0.62 5.14
N ILE A 46 3.46 1.90 5.23
CA ILE A 46 4.39 2.52 4.29
C ILE A 46 5.79 1.91 4.43
N ALA A 47 6.29 1.76 5.66
CA ALA A 47 7.58 1.13 5.93
C ALA A 47 7.60 -0.34 5.48
N ALA A 48 6.50 -1.08 5.74
CA ALA A 48 6.34 -2.45 5.29
C ALA A 48 6.45 -2.58 3.77
N MET A 49 5.77 -1.70 3.01
CA MET A 49 5.87 -1.71 1.55
C MET A 49 7.29 -1.40 1.06
N CYS A 50 8.00 -0.47 1.72
CA CYS A 50 9.41 -0.19 1.41
C CYS A 50 10.31 -1.43 1.59
N ILE A 51 10.01 -2.26 2.58
CA ILE A 51 10.75 -3.49 2.90
C ILE A 51 10.38 -4.63 1.93
N MET A 52 9.08 -4.79 1.65
CA MET A 52 8.52 -5.90 0.87
C MET A 52 8.90 -5.85 -0.60
N VAL A 53 8.76 -4.67 -1.24
CA VAL A 53 8.93 -4.54 -2.69
C VAL A 53 10.39 -4.56 -3.08
N LYS A 54 10.77 -5.52 -3.94
CA LYS A 54 12.19 -5.72 -4.34
C LYS A 54 12.56 -5.06 -5.67
N SER A 55 11.56 -4.72 -6.51
CA SER A 55 11.74 -3.92 -7.74
C SER A 55 11.84 -2.42 -7.45
N ASP A 56 11.99 -1.60 -8.48
CA ASP A 56 11.80 -0.16 -8.36
C ASP A 56 10.32 0.19 -8.23
N TYR A 57 10.01 1.16 -7.37
CA TYR A 57 8.63 1.57 -7.08
C TYR A 57 8.51 3.05 -6.73
N SER A 58 7.29 3.57 -6.89
CA SER A 58 6.84 4.89 -6.43
C SER A 58 5.56 4.75 -5.62
N PHE A 59 5.38 5.58 -4.60
CA PHE A 59 4.08 5.73 -3.92
C PHE A 59 3.24 6.83 -4.58
N ILE A 60 1.92 6.67 -4.55
CA ILE A 60 1.00 7.81 -4.66
C ILE A 60 0.60 8.22 -3.24
N GLY A 61 0.96 9.44 -2.84
CA GLY A 61 0.71 9.91 -1.48
C GLY A 61 0.26 11.37 -1.41
N LYS A 62 -0.21 11.78 -0.22
CA LYS A 62 -0.72 13.13 0.03
C LYS A 62 0.34 14.18 -0.27
N GLU A 63 -0.05 15.23 -1.00
CA GLU A 63 0.85 16.33 -1.42
C GLU A 63 1.56 17.01 -0.23
N ALA A 64 0.90 17.13 0.92
CA ALA A 64 1.51 17.70 2.14
C ALA A 64 2.75 16.93 2.64
N LEU A 65 2.99 15.69 2.19
CA LEU A 65 4.21 14.94 2.51
C LEU A 65 5.46 15.51 1.84
N LYS A 66 5.32 16.40 0.86
CA LYS A 66 6.44 17.16 0.26
C LYS A 66 7.17 18.05 1.25
N ASP A 67 6.47 18.52 2.29
CA ASP A 67 7.01 19.46 3.27
C ASP A 67 7.73 18.77 4.43
N GLY A 68 7.65 17.43 4.50
CA GLY A 68 8.34 16.63 5.51
C GLY A 68 9.84 16.51 5.23
N LEU A 69 10.67 16.56 6.29
CA LEU A 69 12.13 16.53 6.19
C LEU A 69 12.64 15.27 5.45
N VAL A 70 12.09 14.10 5.73
CA VAL A 70 12.47 12.82 5.11
C VAL A 70 11.56 12.48 3.93
N THR A 71 10.25 12.61 4.11
CA THR A 71 9.26 12.30 3.07
C THR A 71 9.39 13.25 1.88
N GLY A 72 9.71 14.53 2.13
CA GLY A 72 9.88 15.55 1.10
C GLY A 72 10.91 15.16 0.04
N LEU A 73 12.04 14.58 0.45
CA LEU A 73 13.06 14.10 -0.49
C LEU A 73 12.49 13.06 -1.48
N PHE A 74 11.65 12.12 -0.99
CA PHE A 74 11.06 11.09 -1.84
C PHE A 74 9.95 11.66 -2.75
N PHE A 75 9.10 12.55 -2.23
CA PHE A 75 8.02 13.18 -3.00
C PHE A 75 8.52 14.21 -4.02
N GLN A 76 9.74 14.71 -3.86
CA GLN A 76 10.40 15.57 -4.85
C GLN A 76 11.13 14.77 -5.94
N THR A 77 11.42 13.48 -5.72
CA THR A 77 12.27 12.70 -6.63
C THR A 77 11.59 11.49 -7.25
N VAL A 78 10.99 10.63 -6.45
CA VAL A 78 10.48 9.32 -6.92
C VAL A 78 8.99 9.12 -6.71
N ASP A 79 8.40 9.72 -5.68
CA ASP A 79 6.99 9.52 -5.35
C ASP A 79 6.09 10.51 -6.08
N ILE A 80 4.81 10.16 -6.17
CA ILE A 80 3.80 10.89 -6.91
C ILE A 80 2.87 11.59 -5.91
N PRO A 81 2.95 12.92 -5.81
CA PRO A 81 2.09 13.68 -4.92
C PRO A 81 0.68 13.82 -5.48
N VAL A 82 -0.32 13.74 -4.61
CA VAL A 82 -1.71 13.95 -4.96
C VAL A 82 -2.44 14.81 -3.93
N ASN A 83 -3.12 15.84 -4.40
CA ASN A 83 -4.17 16.54 -3.65
C ASN A 83 -5.49 15.83 -3.96
N ARG A 84 -6.05 15.13 -2.96
CA ARG A 84 -7.23 14.27 -3.12
C ARG A 84 -8.53 15.06 -3.28
N ASP A 85 -8.53 16.33 -2.90
CA ASP A 85 -9.68 17.23 -3.02
C ASP A 85 -9.74 17.87 -4.41
N SER A 86 -8.71 17.70 -5.22
CA SER A 86 -8.62 18.23 -6.58
C SER A 86 -8.67 17.11 -7.63
N LYS A 87 -9.75 17.09 -8.43
CA LYS A 87 -9.89 16.18 -9.58
C LYS A 87 -8.72 16.31 -10.56
N MET A 88 -8.25 17.54 -10.80
CA MET A 88 -7.13 17.81 -11.70
C MET A 88 -5.81 17.25 -11.14
N SER A 89 -5.57 17.39 -9.83
CA SER A 89 -4.39 16.81 -9.17
C SER A 89 -4.44 15.27 -9.23
N SER A 90 -5.59 14.68 -8.97
CA SER A 90 -5.79 13.23 -9.09
C SER A 90 -5.52 12.74 -10.52
N TYR A 91 -6.05 13.43 -11.53
CA TYR A 91 -5.78 13.09 -12.93
C TYR A 91 -4.29 13.14 -13.26
N ARG A 92 -3.58 14.21 -12.83
CA ARG A 92 -2.12 14.33 -13.04
C ARG A 92 -1.35 13.21 -12.33
N ALA A 93 -1.71 12.89 -11.11
CA ALA A 93 -1.07 11.82 -10.34
C ALA A 93 -1.23 10.45 -11.03
N PHE A 94 -2.42 10.12 -11.53
CA PHE A 94 -2.65 8.87 -12.25
C PHE A 94 -1.96 8.84 -13.62
N LYS A 95 -1.85 9.98 -14.32
CA LYS A 95 -1.05 10.08 -15.54
C LYS A 95 0.43 9.80 -15.27
N MET A 96 1.00 10.42 -14.24
CA MET A 96 2.38 10.15 -13.81
C MET A 96 2.58 8.69 -13.39
N ALA A 97 1.60 8.10 -12.70
CA ALA A 97 1.64 6.68 -12.34
C ALA A 97 1.69 5.79 -13.57
N GLY A 98 0.87 6.09 -14.59
CA GLY A 98 0.89 5.39 -15.87
C GLY A 98 2.25 5.45 -16.56
N GLU A 99 2.87 6.62 -16.60
CA GLU A 99 4.22 6.82 -17.16
C GLU A 99 5.27 6.00 -16.38
N ARG A 100 5.18 5.95 -15.03
CA ARG A 100 6.08 5.12 -14.20
C ARG A 100 5.93 3.63 -14.50
N LEU A 101 4.69 3.15 -14.56
CA LEU A 101 4.38 1.74 -14.85
C LEU A 101 4.88 1.31 -16.23
N GLN A 102 4.67 2.12 -17.26
CA GLN A 102 5.16 1.88 -18.62
C GLN A 102 6.68 1.85 -18.69
N ASN A 103 7.37 2.59 -17.82
CA ASN A 103 8.83 2.60 -17.69
C ASN A 103 9.38 1.54 -16.74
N GLY A 104 8.59 0.51 -16.37
CA GLY A 104 9.04 -0.60 -15.55
C GLY A 104 9.12 -0.32 -14.04
N THR A 105 8.58 0.81 -13.57
CA THR A 105 8.51 1.16 -12.15
C THR A 105 7.15 0.80 -11.58
N SER A 106 7.10 -0.10 -10.60
CA SER A 106 5.86 -0.47 -9.90
C SER A 106 5.28 0.71 -9.14
N VAL A 107 3.97 0.72 -8.92
CA VAL A 107 3.30 1.79 -8.16
C VAL A 107 2.54 1.21 -6.99
N ILE A 108 2.76 1.78 -5.78
CA ILE A 108 2.06 1.41 -4.56
C ILE A 108 0.96 2.44 -4.34
N ILE A 109 -0.27 1.96 -4.27
CA ILE A 109 -1.47 2.79 -4.10
C ILE A 109 -2.33 2.18 -3.00
N PHE A 110 -2.57 2.93 -1.94
CA PHE A 110 -3.55 2.57 -0.92
C PHE A 110 -4.95 2.93 -1.47
N PRO A 111 -5.78 1.94 -1.88
CA PRO A 111 -7.01 2.24 -2.62
C PRO A 111 -8.09 2.92 -1.77
N GLU A 112 -8.05 2.77 -0.45
CA GLU A 112 -8.91 3.50 0.50
C GLU A 112 -8.66 5.01 0.45
N GLY A 113 -7.45 5.42 0.09
CA GLY A 113 -7.04 6.82 -0.04
C GLY A 113 -6.84 7.56 1.28
N LYS A 114 -7.06 6.94 2.42
CA LYS A 114 -6.85 7.51 3.77
C LYS A 114 -6.75 6.40 4.81
N ILE A 115 -6.21 6.70 5.97
CA ILE A 115 -6.44 5.91 7.18
C ILE A 115 -7.77 6.38 7.78
N GLY A 116 -8.66 5.45 8.12
CA GLY A 116 -9.95 5.76 8.74
C GLY A 116 -9.82 6.28 10.17
N GLY A 117 -10.89 6.88 10.68
CA GLY A 117 -10.95 7.41 12.05
C GLY A 117 -11.46 6.40 13.09
N GLU A 118 -11.95 5.25 12.66
CA GLU A 118 -12.55 4.21 13.51
C GLU A 118 -11.46 3.36 14.18
N TYR A 119 -11.72 2.96 15.43
CA TYR A 119 -10.85 2.07 16.18
C TYR A 119 -11.67 0.96 16.87
N PRO A 120 -11.46 -0.32 16.56
CA PRO A 120 -10.54 -0.86 15.52
C PRO A 120 -10.84 -0.34 14.12
N PRO A 121 -9.83 -0.22 13.25
CA PRO A 121 -10.05 0.27 11.90
C PRO A 121 -10.88 -0.72 11.07
N MET A 122 -11.79 -0.18 10.26
CA MET A 122 -12.55 -0.94 9.27
C MET A 122 -11.94 -0.75 7.89
N LEU A 123 -12.11 -1.74 7.02
CA LEU A 123 -11.73 -1.61 5.62
C LEU A 123 -12.73 -0.68 4.91
N HIS A 124 -12.24 0.43 4.38
CA HIS A 124 -13.05 1.40 3.64
C HIS A 124 -13.23 1.01 2.18
N GLU A 125 -14.22 1.60 1.53
CA GLU A 125 -14.45 1.44 0.10
C GLU A 125 -13.22 1.83 -0.72
N PHE A 126 -12.91 1.02 -1.72
CA PHE A 126 -11.79 1.26 -2.60
C PHE A 126 -12.17 2.24 -3.73
N LYS A 127 -11.28 3.20 -3.98
CA LYS A 127 -11.39 4.12 -5.11
C LYS A 127 -11.00 3.41 -6.41
N ASN A 128 -11.72 3.69 -7.48
CA ASN A 128 -11.60 2.97 -8.74
C ASN A 128 -10.33 3.29 -9.56
N GLY A 129 -9.60 4.35 -9.19
CA GLY A 129 -8.43 4.81 -9.95
C GLY A 129 -7.36 3.76 -10.22
N PRO A 130 -6.86 3.01 -9.20
CA PRO A 130 -5.86 1.96 -9.40
C PRO A 130 -6.31 0.86 -10.36
N PHE A 131 -7.58 0.47 -10.31
CA PHE A 131 -8.15 -0.63 -11.09
C PHE A 131 -8.36 -0.25 -12.56
N LYS A 132 -8.81 0.98 -12.81
CA LYS A 132 -8.83 1.54 -14.17
C LYS A 132 -7.45 1.58 -14.79
N LEU A 133 -6.46 2.08 -14.05
CA LEU A 133 -5.08 2.15 -14.51
C LEU A 133 -4.50 0.77 -14.82
N ALA A 134 -4.83 -0.24 -14.00
CA ALA A 134 -4.40 -1.63 -14.20
C ALA A 134 -4.95 -2.21 -15.51
N ILE A 135 -6.23 -2.04 -15.76
CA ILE A 135 -6.90 -2.51 -16.97
C ILE A 135 -6.41 -1.77 -18.21
N ASP A 136 -6.34 -0.45 -18.15
CA ASP A 136 -5.93 0.39 -19.29
C ASP A 136 -4.50 0.05 -19.76
N LEU A 137 -3.61 -0.26 -18.81
CA LEU A 137 -2.21 -0.57 -19.09
C LEU A 137 -1.89 -2.06 -19.13
N LYS A 138 -2.87 -2.94 -18.80
CA LYS A 138 -2.69 -4.39 -18.67
C LYS A 138 -1.56 -4.75 -17.70
N ILE A 139 -1.50 -4.03 -16.58
CA ILE A 139 -0.52 -4.23 -15.51
C ILE A 139 -1.18 -5.01 -14.37
N PRO A 140 -0.59 -6.16 -13.95
CA PRO A 140 -1.16 -6.98 -12.87
C PRO A 140 -1.19 -6.24 -11.53
N ILE A 141 -2.21 -6.56 -10.71
CA ILE A 141 -2.39 -6.03 -9.36
C ILE A 141 -1.93 -7.06 -8.34
N ILE A 142 -1.18 -6.62 -7.32
CA ILE A 142 -0.87 -7.40 -6.13
C ILE A 142 -1.71 -6.85 -4.95
N PRO A 143 -2.75 -7.56 -4.49
CA PRO A 143 -3.41 -7.23 -3.24
C PRO A 143 -2.49 -7.55 -2.05
N VAL A 144 -2.48 -6.70 -1.03
CA VAL A 144 -1.71 -6.93 0.19
C VAL A 144 -2.59 -6.65 1.42
N SER A 145 -2.68 -7.62 2.33
CA SER A 145 -3.43 -7.47 3.57
C SER A 145 -2.51 -7.12 4.73
N SER A 146 -2.71 -5.93 5.33
CA SER A 146 -2.15 -5.53 6.62
C SER A 146 -3.16 -5.89 7.71
N SER A 147 -2.81 -6.79 8.62
CA SER A 147 -3.79 -7.38 9.54
C SER A 147 -3.75 -6.82 10.97
N ASN A 148 -2.61 -6.33 11.43
CA ASN A 148 -2.44 -5.95 12.84
C ASN A 148 -1.57 -4.71 13.09
N THR A 149 -1.13 -4.00 12.06
CA THR A 149 -0.26 -2.81 12.21
C THR A 149 -0.90 -1.74 13.08
N TRP A 150 -2.22 -1.59 13.00
CA TRP A 150 -2.99 -0.68 13.84
C TRP A 150 -2.91 -0.99 15.35
N LYS A 151 -2.64 -2.24 15.73
CA LYS A 151 -2.43 -2.62 17.14
C LYS A 151 -1.08 -2.14 17.65
N MET A 152 -0.08 -2.01 16.77
CA MET A 152 1.27 -1.54 17.10
C MET A 152 1.35 -0.01 17.04
N LEU A 153 0.79 0.57 16.01
CA LEU A 153 0.73 2.00 15.78
C LEU A 153 -0.53 2.30 14.94
N TRP A 154 -1.60 2.79 15.58
CA TRP A 154 -2.78 3.23 14.82
C TRP A 154 -2.54 4.62 14.25
N ASP A 155 -2.74 4.77 12.93
CA ASP A 155 -2.46 5.98 12.16
C ASP A 155 -1.00 6.45 12.40
N ASP A 156 -0.81 7.57 13.04
CA ASP A 156 0.49 8.17 13.40
C ASP A 156 0.90 7.92 14.86
N GLY A 157 0.06 7.26 15.64
CA GLY A 157 0.30 6.93 17.05
C GLY A 157 -0.09 8.02 18.04
N THR A 158 -0.54 9.20 17.61
CA THR A 158 -0.85 10.31 18.52
C THR A 158 -2.02 10.02 19.43
N LYS A 159 -3.03 9.27 18.97
CA LYS A 159 -4.27 9.02 19.71
C LYS A 159 -4.19 7.85 20.69
N TYR A 160 -3.57 6.73 20.30
CA TYR A 160 -3.54 5.50 21.10
C TYR A 160 -2.13 5.04 21.46
N GLY A 161 -1.12 5.86 21.14
CA GLY A 161 0.27 5.54 21.38
C GLY A 161 0.83 4.47 20.44
N THR A 162 1.89 3.84 20.88
CA THR A 162 2.63 2.84 20.09
C THR A 162 3.03 1.65 20.98
N ARG A 163 3.09 0.46 20.39
CA ARG A 163 3.55 -0.76 21.05
C ARG A 163 4.52 -1.50 20.14
N PRO A 164 5.73 -1.82 20.58
CA PRO A 164 6.63 -2.68 19.83
C PRO A 164 5.99 -4.03 19.51
N GLY A 165 6.33 -4.61 18.37
CA GLY A 165 5.79 -5.91 17.99
C GLY A 165 6.01 -6.29 16.54
N ILE A 166 5.40 -7.42 16.14
CA ILE A 166 5.48 -7.96 14.79
C ILE A 166 4.26 -7.52 13.98
N CYS A 167 4.50 -6.78 12.92
CA CYS A 167 3.52 -6.37 11.93
C CYS A 167 3.35 -7.47 10.87
N ASN A 168 2.16 -8.04 10.78
CA ASN A 168 1.87 -9.15 9.88
C ASN A 168 1.20 -8.67 8.59
N PHE A 169 1.79 -9.05 7.48
CA PHE A 169 1.30 -8.79 6.14
C PHE A 169 1.11 -10.09 5.38
N TYR A 170 0.12 -10.10 4.49
CA TYR A 170 -0.09 -11.20 3.58
C TYR A 170 -0.14 -10.67 2.14
N VAL A 171 0.76 -11.16 1.32
CA VAL A 171 0.90 -10.80 -0.09
C VAL A 171 0.16 -11.84 -0.90
N HIS A 172 -0.94 -11.43 -1.51
CA HIS A 172 -1.74 -12.31 -2.35
C HIS A 172 -1.08 -12.50 -3.72
N LYS A 173 -1.51 -13.55 -4.44
CA LYS A 173 -1.06 -13.77 -5.81
C LYS A 173 -1.43 -12.59 -6.71
N PRO A 174 -0.60 -12.25 -7.69
CA PRO A 174 -0.93 -11.22 -8.66
C PRO A 174 -2.18 -11.57 -9.46
N ILE A 175 -3.08 -10.62 -9.64
CA ILE A 175 -4.24 -10.73 -10.50
C ILE A 175 -3.83 -10.22 -11.89
N ASP A 176 -3.89 -11.10 -12.90
CA ASP A 176 -3.64 -10.72 -14.29
C ASP A 176 -4.81 -9.91 -14.85
N THR A 177 -4.50 -8.75 -15.41
CA THR A 177 -5.50 -7.81 -15.94
C THR A 177 -5.58 -7.81 -17.46
N THR A 178 -4.82 -8.68 -18.15
CA THR A 178 -4.67 -8.67 -19.62
C THR A 178 -6.01 -8.79 -20.34
N ASN A 179 -6.92 -9.61 -19.84
CA ASN A 179 -8.23 -9.89 -20.43
C ASN A 179 -9.40 -9.24 -19.67
N LEU A 180 -9.12 -8.43 -18.63
CA LEU A 180 -10.14 -7.75 -17.85
C LEU A 180 -10.53 -6.43 -18.52
N THR A 181 -11.82 -6.09 -18.44
CA THR A 181 -12.38 -4.86 -19.02
C THR A 181 -13.20 -4.06 -17.99
N ASP A 182 -13.61 -4.70 -16.90
CA ASP A 182 -14.45 -4.10 -15.87
C ASP A 182 -13.60 -3.74 -14.63
N ALA A 183 -13.35 -2.45 -14.44
CA ALA A 183 -12.57 -1.94 -13.33
C ALA A 183 -13.33 -1.99 -11.99
N ASP A 184 -14.66 -1.93 -12.01
CA ASP A 184 -15.47 -2.05 -10.81
C ASP A 184 -15.45 -3.50 -10.30
N ALA A 185 -15.59 -4.48 -11.19
CA ALA A 185 -15.49 -5.89 -10.85
C ALA A 185 -14.09 -6.23 -10.28
N LEU A 186 -13.02 -5.72 -10.89
CA LEU A 186 -11.64 -5.91 -10.38
C LEU A 186 -11.45 -5.25 -9.01
N ARG A 187 -11.99 -4.05 -8.79
CA ARG A 187 -11.97 -3.38 -7.49
C ARG A 187 -12.64 -4.25 -6.41
N ASP A 188 -13.83 -4.75 -6.71
CA ASP A 188 -14.62 -5.52 -5.76
C ASP A 188 -13.95 -6.87 -5.46
N GLU A 189 -13.33 -7.51 -6.46
CA GLU A 189 -12.52 -8.72 -6.26
C GLU A 189 -11.34 -8.47 -5.31
N VAL A 190 -10.57 -7.41 -5.53
CA VAL A 190 -9.43 -7.06 -4.67
C VAL A 190 -9.89 -6.69 -3.25
N TYR A 191 -11.00 -5.97 -3.13
CA TYR A 191 -11.61 -5.64 -1.84
C TYR A 191 -11.99 -6.92 -1.08
N ASP A 192 -12.66 -7.85 -1.73
CA ASP A 192 -13.11 -9.12 -1.16
C ASP A 192 -11.94 -9.99 -0.70
N ILE A 193 -10.87 -10.08 -1.49
CA ILE A 193 -9.65 -10.81 -1.15
C ILE A 193 -9.06 -10.26 0.16
N ILE A 194 -8.87 -8.95 0.26
CA ILE A 194 -8.29 -8.29 1.42
C ILE A 194 -9.23 -8.41 2.62
N SER A 195 -10.53 -8.15 2.44
CA SER A 195 -11.54 -8.22 3.51
C SER A 195 -11.63 -9.61 4.14
N LYS A 196 -11.71 -10.66 3.33
CA LYS A 196 -11.74 -12.07 3.80
C LYS A 196 -10.50 -12.43 4.60
N LYS A 197 -9.32 -11.97 4.15
CA LYS A 197 -8.06 -12.24 4.87
C LYS A 197 -8.02 -11.56 6.23
N ILE A 198 -8.40 -10.28 6.31
CA ILE A 198 -8.43 -9.51 7.55
C ILE A 198 -9.45 -10.12 8.53
N ALA A 199 -10.68 -10.43 8.08
CA ALA A 199 -11.71 -11.03 8.92
C ALA A 199 -11.30 -12.40 9.49
N GLY A 200 -10.60 -13.21 8.70
CA GLY A 200 -10.07 -14.51 9.15
C GLY A 200 -9.03 -14.38 10.27
N VAL A 201 -8.19 -13.33 10.21
CA VAL A 201 -7.18 -13.07 11.26
C VAL A 201 -7.83 -12.56 12.55
N ILE A 202 -8.87 -11.73 12.47
CA ILE A 202 -9.60 -11.22 13.65
C ILE A 202 -10.29 -12.37 14.37
N LYS A 203 -11.02 -13.23 13.67
CA LYS A 203 -11.67 -14.41 14.26
C LYS A 203 -10.69 -15.37 14.92
N ALA A 204 -9.53 -15.61 14.32
CA ALA A 204 -8.50 -16.47 14.91
C ALA A 204 -7.90 -15.89 16.20
N ALA A 205 -7.85 -14.55 16.33
CA ALA A 205 -7.35 -13.87 17.54
C ALA A 205 -8.36 -13.79 18.69
N GLU A 206 -9.66 -14.00 18.43
CA GLU A 206 -10.71 -14.03 19.45
C GLU A 206 -10.88 -15.42 20.10
N ILE A 207 -10.27 -16.46 19.53
CA ILE A 207 -10.35 -17.86 19.99
C ILE A 207 -9.20 -18.23 20.95
N VAL A 208 -8.19 -17.36 21.08
CA VAL A 208 -7.00 -17.51 21.93
C VAL A 208 -7.10 -16.58 23.15
#